data_71f90ff4dd8c461ad68684488498f0e1
#
_entry.id   71f90ff4dd8c461ad68684488498f0e1
#
_cell.length_a   1.000
_cell.length_b   1.000
_cell.length_c   1.000
_cell.angle_alpha   90.00
_cell.angle_beta   90.00
_cell.angle_gamma   90.00
#
_symmetry.space_group_name_H-M   'P 1'
#
loop_
_entity.id
_entity.type
_entity.pdbx_description
1 polymer ?
#
loop_
_entity_poly.entity_id
_entity_poly.type
_entity_poly.pdbx_seq_one_letter_code
_entity_poly.pdbx_strand_id
1 'polypeptide(L)'
;MTAALIAAILVTFPAENQRLPATDRTYVIGAAATNRSERLYLNGVEIDVYRTGAFLAMAKVHPGTNELSFAQGTNVCVRRFSVATPAKPGAAATPSKPHDPYADLGIPRDAKFSDKPRPGTPPGDIRVMVDAGHGGSDSGALSPRGMKEKDFNILQAKSLEAALKRAGFSVTMTRTDDAFPALYDRPRRAVREKMDLFISIHHNATGAGGNPREARHSVTYASNDKGLSLARAIQRHVARAVEPVRDAGAQTMSLAVCRNPAVPSCLVEVDFINLPEGEEASADPVRREKVSSAIVMGILDWLAE
;
A
#
# COMPACT_ATOMS: atom_id res chain seq x y z
N MET A 1 11.58 -14.75 -13.38
CA MET A 1 11.80 -15.42 -12.08
C MET A 1 11.14 -16.78 -12.16
N THR A 2 11.92 -17.86 -12.09
CA THR A 2 11.43 -19.24 -12.05
C THR A 2 10.60 -19.41 -10.76
N ALA A 3 9.36 -19.85 -10.88
CA ALA A 3 8.53 -20.22 -9.75
C ALA A 3 9.28 -21.32 -8.97
N ALA A 4 9.79 -20.98 -7.80
CA ALA A 4 10.30 -21.98 -6.87
C ALA A 4 9.14 -22.94 -6.56
N LEU A 5 9.38 -24.22 -6.76
CA LEU A 5 8.42 -25.28 -6.40
C LEU A 5 8.17 -25.15 -4.90
N ILE A 6 7.00 -24.70 -4.50
CA ILE A 6 6.62 -24.66 -3.07
C ILE A 6 6.36 -26.12 -2.68
N ALA A 7 7.32 -26.74 -1.99
CA ALA A 7 7.22 -28.10 -1.52
C ALA A 7 6.43 -28.25 -0.21
N ALA A 8 6.04 -27.13 0.40
CA ALA A 8 5.34 -27.09 1.69
C ALA A 8 4.27 -25.99 1.70
N ILE A 9 3.30 -26.12 2.59
CA ILE A 9 2.27 -25.09 2.78
C ILE A 9 2.91 -23.92 3.56
N LEU A 10 2.94 -22.74 2.97
CA LEU A 10 3.34 -21.49 3.63
C LEU A 10 2.08 -20.73 4.07
N VAL A 11 1.94 -20.42 5.35
CA VAL A 11 0.90 -19.51 5.86
C VAL A 11 1.58 -18.18 6.21
N THR A 12 1.23 -17.13 5.49
CA THR A 12 1.85 -15.80 5.63
C THR A 12 1.12 -14.94 6.65
N PHE A 13 -0.21 -15.08 6.70
CA PHE A 13 -1.03 -14.40 7.71
C PHE A 13 -2.22 -15.30 8.13
N PRO A 14 -2.55 -15.39 9.42
CA PRO A 14 -1.80 -14.84 10.55
C PRO A 14 -0.40 -15.46 10.68
N ALA A 15 0.56 -14.68 11.22
CA ALA A 15 1.87 -15.24 11.53
C ALA A 15 1.79 -16.18 12.76
N GLU A 16 2.76 -17.07 12.91
CA GLU A 16 2.85 -17.94 14.09
C GLU A 16 2.94 -17.09 15.36
N ASN A 17 2.13 -17.40 16.37
CA ASN A 17 2.01 -16.67 17.63
C ASN A 17 1.60 -15.20 17.53
N GLN A 18 1.10 -14.76 16.37
CA GLN A 18 0.61 -13.39 16.21
C GLN A 18 -0.59 -13.11 17.11
N ARG A 19 -0.67 -11.90 17.67
CA ARG A 19 -1.85 -11.41 18.36
C ARG A 19 -2.67 -10.52 17.43
N LEU A 20 -3.90 -10.94 17.15
CA LEU A 20 -4.86 -10.17 16.35
C LEU A 20 -5.74 -9.29 17.24
N PRO A 21 -6.27 -8.17 16.73
CA PRO A 21 -7.31 -7.39 17.40
C PRO A 21 -8.57 -8.25 17.61
N ALA A 22 -9.49 -7.77 18.45
CA ALA A 22 -10.76 -8.45 18.71
C ALA A 22 -11.57 -8.55 17.40
N THR A 23 -11.90 -9.77 17.02
CA THR A 23 -12.67 -10.11 15.83
C THR A 23 -13.26 -11.51 15.96
N ASP A 24 -14.33 -11.82 15.23
CA ASP A 24 -14.95 -13.15 15.14
C ASP A 24 -14.55 -13.91 13.86
N ARG A 25 -13.83 -13.24 12.96
CA ARG A 25 -13.31 -13.81 11.72
C ARG A 25 -11.98 -13.18 11.34
N THR A 26 -11.18 -13.89 10.59
CA THR A 26 -9.96 -13.34 9.98
C THR A 26 -9.74 -13.90 8.60
N TYR A 27 -9.08 -13.14 7.73
CA TYR A 27 -8.57 -13.73 6.51
C TYR A 27 -7.31 -14.54 6.81
N VAL A 28 -7.04 -15.51 5.94
CA VAL A 28 -5.85 -16.34 5.97
C VAL A 28 -5.27 -16.35 4.59
N ILE A 29 -4.01 -15.98 4.47
CA ILE A 29 -3.28 -15.99 3.19
C ILE A 29 -2.00 -16.80 3.29
N GLY A 30 -1.60 -17.34 2.16
CA GLY A 30 -0.41 -18.14 2.07
C GLY A 30 -0.17 -18.64 0.65
N ALA A 31 0.74 -19.61 0.56
CA ALA A 31 1.03 -20.30 -0.67
C ALA A 31 1.11 -21.81 -0.45
N ALA A 32 0.69 -22.57 -1.45
CA ALA A 32 0.71 -24.03 -1.46
C ALA A 32 1.16 -24.54 -2.83
N ALA A 33 1.41 -25.84 -2.96
CA ALA A 33 1.78 -26.44 -4.23
C ALA A 33 0.67 -26.25 -5.27
N THR A 34 1.06 -25.94 -6.50
CA THR A 34 0.12 -25.78 -7.63
C THR A 34 -0.30 -27.10 -8.28
N ASN A 35 0.03 -28.22 -7.66
CA ASN A 35 -0.37 -29.54 -8.14
C ASN A 35 -1.90 -29.67 -8.09
N ARG A 36 -2.55 -29.68 -9.26
CA ARG A 36 -4.01 -29.75 -9.38
C ARG A 36 -4.61 -31.06 -8.91
N SER A 37 -3.79 -32.11 -8.72
CA SER A 37 -4.26 -33.40 -8.20
C SER A 37 -4.44 -33.41 -6.67
N GLU A 38 -3.85 -32.43 -5.97
CA GLU A 38 -3.91 -32.34 -4.51
C GLU A 38 -4.62 -31.06 -4.10
N ARG A 39 -5.80 -31.20 -3.50
CA ARG A 39 -6.59 -30.09 -3.00
C ARG A 39 -6.01 -29.58 -1.69
N LEU A 40 -6.12 -28.26 -1.46
CA LEU A 40 -5.77 -27.64 -0.18
C LEU A 40 -7.01 -27.56 0.72
N TYR A 41 -6.87 -27.97 1.96
CA TYR A 41 -7.91 -27.93 2.97
C TYR A 41 -7.50 -27.03 4.14
N LEU A 42 -8.44 -26.23 4.63
CA LEU A 42 -8.35 -25.47 5.88
C LEU A 42 -9.38 -26.02 6.85
N ASN A 43 -8.93 -26.57 7.98
CA ASN A 43 -9.79 -27.23 8.97
C ASN A 43 -10.75 -28.27 8.35
N GLY A 44 -10.26 -29.02 7.36
CA GLY A 44 -11.04 -30.02 6.64
C GLY A 44 -11.97 -29.48 5.53
N VAL A 45 -12.04 -28.18 5.33
CA VAL A 45 -12.80 -27.53 4.25
C VAL A 45 -11.88 -27.20 3.09
N GLU A 46 -12.24 -27.63 1.87
CA GLU A 46 -11.48 -27.29 0.66
C GLU A 46 -11.44 -25.79 0.42
N ILE A 47 -10.27 -25.27 0.09
CA ILE A 47 -10.05 -23.86 -0.27
C ILE A 47 -9.31 -23.76 -1.61
N ASP A 48 -9.59 -22.68 -2.35
CA ASP A 48 -9.02 -22.44 -3.66
C ASP A 48 -7.54 -22.06 -3.57
N VAL A 49 -6.73 -22.65 -4.44
CA VAL A 49 -5.35 -22.26 -4.70
C VAL A 49 -5.29 -21.55 -6.04
N TYR A 50 -4.82 -20.32 -6.04
CA TYR A 50 -4.63 -19.53 -7.24
C TYR A 50 -3.52 -20.11 -8.12
N ARG A 51 -3.52 -19.79 -9.43
CA ARG A 51 -2.55 -20.32 -10.40
C ARG A 51 -1.08 -20.08 -10.04
N THR A 52 -0.80 -19.09 -9.22
CA THR A 52 0.54 -18.76 -8.68
C THR A 52 0.93 -19.58 -7.45
N GLY A 53 0.04 -20.45 -6.95
CA GLY A 53 0.18 -21.15 -5.68
C GLY A 53 -0.37 -20.38 -4.47
N ALA A 54 -0.68 -19.10 -4.63
CA ALA A 54 -1.24 -18.29 -3.56
C ALA A 54 -2.66 -18.75 -3.19
N PHE A 55 -3.06 -18.61 -1.93
CA PHE A 55 -4.43 -18.82 -1.47
C PHE A 55 -4.90 -17.70 -0.55
N LEU A 56 -6.22 -17.53 -0.51
CA LEU A 56 -6.93 -16.68 0.43
C LEU A 56 -8.18 -17.42 0.91
N ALA A 57 -8.36 -17.51 2.22
CA ALA A 57 -9.57 -18.03 2.85
C ALA A 57 -10.03 -17.14 4.00
N MET A 58 -11.30 -17.28 4.39
CA MET A 58 -11.83 -16.66 5.59
C MET A 58 -12.02 -17.74 6.68
N ALA A 59 -11.53 -17.49 7.87
CA ALA A 59 -11.67 -18.38 9.02
C ALA A 59 -12.47 -17.72 10.15
N LYS A 60 -13.37 -18.47 10.80
CA LYS A 60 -13.96 -18.06 12.07
C LYS A 60 -12.92 -18.19 13.17
N VAL A 61 -12.89 -17.22 14.08
CA VAL A 61 -11.98 -17.20 15.22
C VAL A 61 -12.73 -16.78 16.48
N HIS A 62 -12.10 -16.96 17.65
CA HIS A 62 -12.66 -16.59 18.94
C HIS A 62 -11.59 -15.91 19.81
N PRO A 63 -11.99 -15.14 20.83
CA PRO A 63 -11.05 -14.59 21.80
C PRO A 63 -10.17 -15.68 22.43
N GLY A 64 -8.89 -15.39 22.63
CA GLY A 64 -7.91 -16.35 23.12
C GLY A 64 -7.14 -17.05 22.02
N THR A 65 -6.60 -18.23 22.30
CA THR A 65 -5.77 -19.00 21.35
C THR A 65 -6.64 -19.69 20.30
N ASN A 66 -6.20 -19.56 19.03
CA ASN A 66 -6.80 -20.22 17.88
C ASN A 66 -5.75 -21.08 17.19
N GLU A 67 -6.21 -22.16 16.55
CA GLU A 67 -5.40 -23.05 15.75
C GLU A 67 -6.11 -23.30 14.42
N LEU A 68 -5.37 -23.17 13.32
CA LEU A 68 -5.82 -23.48 11.97
C LEU A 68 -4.94 -24.58 11.40
N SER A 69 -5.56 -25.64 10.89
CA SER A 69 -4.89 -26.77 10.25
C SER A 69 -5.04 -26.70 8.74
N PHE A 70 -3.93 -26.79 8.03
CA PHE A 70 -3.87 -26.84 6.57
C PHE A 70 -3.35 -28.20 6.14
N ALA A 71 -3.96 -28.78 5.12
CA ALA A 71 -3.55 -30.07 4.56
C ALA A 71 -3.61 -30.04 3.03
N GLN A 72 -2.55 -30.55 2.37
CA GLN A 72 -2.49 -30.80 0.92
C GLN A 72 -1.70 -32.06 0.65
N GLY A 73 -2.35 -33.12 0.18
CA GLY A 73 -1.74 -34.45 0.08
C GLY A 73 -1.25 -34.93 1.45
N THR A 74 0.03 -35.23 1.55
CA THR A 74 0.69 -35.63 2.83
C THR A 74 1.25 -34.45 3.62
N ASN A 75 1.23 -33.23 3.07
CA ASN A 75 1.71 -32.04 3.75
C ASN A 75 0.68 -31.51 4.71
N VAL A 76 1.07 -31.28 5.94
CA VAL A 76 0.24 -30.67 7.00
C VAL A 76 0.99 -29.49 7.59
N CYS A 77 0.29 -28.36 7.76
CA CYS A 77 0.78 -27.17 8.43
C CYS A 77 -0.25 -26.72 9.47
N VAL A 78 0.20 -26.41 10.68
CA VAL A 78 -0.66 -25.88 11.75
C VAL A 78 -0.20 -24.45 12.03
N ARG A 79 -1.16 -23.54 12.14
CA ARG A 79 -0.93 -22.13 12.49
C ARG A 79 -1.61 -21.80 13.78
N ARG A 80 -0.84 -21.36 14.79
CA ARG A 80 -1.35 -20.92 16.10
C ARG A 80 -1.20 -19.41 16.23
N PHE A 81 -2.24 -18.76 16.76
CA PHE A 81 -2.26 -17.32 16.99
C PHE A 81 -3.30 -17.00 18.07
N SER A 82 -3.34 -15.77 18.55
CA SER A 82 -4.33 -15.33 19.53
C SER A 82 -5.16 -14.16 19.01
N VAL A 83 -6.40 -14.08 19.50
CA VAL A 83 -7.32 -12.97 19.22
C VAL A 83 -7.63 -12.27 20.55
N ALA A 84 -7.53 -10.95 20.54
CA ALA A 84 -7.82 -10.15 21.72
C ALA A 84 -9.29 -10.28 22.15
N THR A 85 -9.54 -10.22 23.43
CA THR A 85 -10.91 -10.07 23.96
C THR A 85 -11.44 -8.69 23.59
N PRO A 86 -12.72 -8.56 23.18
CA PRO A 86 -13.32 -7.24 22.96
C PRO A 86 -13.18 -6.37 24.21
N ALA A 87 -12.74 -5.11 24.01
CA ALA A 87 -12.69 -4.16 25.12
C ALA A 87 -14.11 -3.90 25.67
N LYS A 88 -14.22 -3.76 26.99
CA LYS A 88 -15.51 -3.34 27.59
C LYS A 88 -15.89 -1.97 26.99
N PRO A 89 -17.20 -1.76 26.66
CA PRO A 89 -17.67 -0.45 26.22
C PRO A 89 -17.34 0.60 27.29
N GLY A 90 -16.61 1.66 26.92
CA GLY A 90 -16.29 2.76 27.84
C GLY A 90 -14.81 3.16 27.96
N ALA A 91 -13.87 2.38 27.45
CA ALA A 91 -12.48 2.83 27.34
C ALA A 91 -12.33 3.72 26.08
N ALA A 92 -12.68 4.99 26.20
CA ALA A 92 -12.36 5.98 25.16
C ALA A 92 -10.83 6.05 25.01
N ALA A 93 -10.35 5.89 23.78
CA ALA A 93 -8.95 6.18 23.47
C ALA A 93 -8.66 7.64 23.88
N THR A 94 -7.61 7.86 24.64
CA THR A 94 -7.17 9.22 25.01
C THR A 94 -6.97 9.99 23.70
N PRO A 95 -7.61 11.16 23.51
CA PRO A 95 -7.42 11.92 22.29
C PRO A 95 -5.94 12.27 22.16
N SER A 96 -5.32 11.87 21.06
CA SER A 96 -3.96 12.28 20.73
C SER A 96 -3.94 13.81 20.64
N LYS A 97 -2.84 14.44 21.12
CA LYS A 97 -2.65 15.90 20.94
C LYS A 97 -2.88 16.27 19.48
N PRO A 98 -3.56 17.42 19.22
CA PRO A 98 -3.71 17.90 17.85
C PRO A 98 -2.35 17.94 17.17
N HIS A 99 -2.25 17.28 16.02
CA HIS A 99 -1.04 17.24 15.22
C HIS A 99 -0.82 18.61 14.56
N ASP A 100 0.35 19.20 14.74
CA ASP A 100 0.73 20.47 14.12
C ASP A 100 1.73 20.21 12.98
N PRO A 101 1.26 20.17 11.72
CA PRO A 101 2.12 19.84 10.60
C PRO A 101 3.24 20.87 10.37
N TYR A 102 3.05 22.13 10.76
CA TYR A 102 4.11 23.14 10.65
C TYR A 102 5.27 22.85 11.60
N ALA A 103 4.97 22.57 12.88
CA ALA A 103 5.99 22.22 13.86
C ALA A 103 6.70 20.91 13.51
N ASP A 104 5.94 19.88 13.10
CA ASP A 104 6.51 18.58 12.78
C ASP A 104 7.43 18.60 11.56
N LEU A 105 7.17 19.47 10.60
CA LEU A 105 7.99 19.63 9.41
C LEU A 105 9.05 20.74 9.54
N GLY A 106 9.08 21.46 10.67
CA GLY A 106 9.99 22.60 10.87
C GLY A 106 9.70 23.76 9.94
N ILE A 107 8.43 23.97 9.56
CA ILE A 107 8.00 25.02 8.64
C ILE A 107 7.48 26.21 9.46
N PRO A 108 7.98 27.44 9.23
CA PRO A 108 7.39 28.64 9.82
C PRO A 108 5.92 28.81 9.44
N ARG A 109 5.04 29.16 10.40
CA ARG A 109 3.59 29.32 10.16
C ARG A 109 3.25 30.44 9.19
N ASP A 110 4.14 31.43 9.06
CA ASP A 110 4.03 32.57 8.14
C ASP A 110 4.73 32.33 6.79
N ALA A 111 5.27 31.14 6.58
CA ALA A 111 5.89 30.79 5.32
C ALA A 111 4.89 30.86 4.16
N LYS A 112 5.27 31.58 3.11
CA LYS A 112 4.48 31.67 1.88
C LYS A 112 4.99 30.62 0.91
N PHE A 113 4.10 29.68 0.57
CA PHE A 113 4.39 28.62 -0.39
C PHE A 113 3.53 28.76 -1.62
N SER A 114 4.07 28.38 -2.78
CA SER A 114 3.28 28.27 -4.00
C SER A 114 2.28 27.10 -3.86
N ASP A 115 1.04 27.34 -4.24
CA ASP A 115 0.01 26.30 -4.17
C ASP A 115 0.19 25.25 -5.26
N LYS A 116 0.67 25.68 -6.41
CA LYS A 116 0.96 24.81 -7.56
C LYS A 116 1.84 25.60 -8.55
N PRO A 117 2.63 24.91 -9.40
CA PRO A 117 3.34 25.55 -10.51
C PRO A 117 2.37 26.34 -11.39
N ARG A 118 2.83 27.45 -11.95
CA ARG A 118 2.00 28.27 -12.84
C ARG A 118 1.62 27.46 -14.08
N PRO A 119 0.38 27.61 -14.59
CA PRO A 119 0.01 27.01 -15.88
C PRO A 119 1.05 27.35 -16.96
N GLY A 120 1.47 26.34 -17.73
CA GLY A 120 2.48 26.51 -18.77
C GLY A 120 3.93 26.43 -18.30
N THR A 121 4.21 26.21 -16.98
CA THR A 121 5.57 25.91 -16.52
C THR A 121 6.07 24.63 -17.22
N PRO A 122 7.25 24.68 -17.87
CA PRO A 122 7.79 23.50 -18.52
C PRO A 122 8.04 22.36 -17.51
N PRO A 123 7.76 21.09 -17.85
CA PRO A 123 8.01 19.96 -16.93
C PRO A 123 9.42 19.92 -16.35
N GLY A 124 10.43 20.35 -17.10
CA GLY A 124 11.84 20.40 -16.66
C GLY A 124 12.10 21.34 -15.48
N ASP A 125 11.26 22.35 -15.30
CA ASP A 125 11.34 23.29 -14.19
C ASP A 125 10.51 22.83 -12.98
N ILE A 126 9.78 21.73 -13.10
CA ILE A 126 8.94 21.16 -12.03
C ILE A 126 9.68 20.02 -11.34
N ARG A 127 9.83 20.12 -10.04
CA ARG A 127 10.57 19.20 -9.18
C ARG A 127 9.59 18.27 -8.45
N VAL A 128 9.64 16.98 -8.76
CA VAL A 128 8.77 15.96 -8.19
C VAL A 128 9.56 15.07 -7.25
N MET A 129 9.13 14.96 -5.99
CA MET A 129 9.63 13.94 -5.09
C MET A 129 8.73 12.70 -5.13
N VAL A 130 9.32 11.57 -5.47
CA VAL A 130 8.66 10.26 -5.42
C VAL A 130 9.10 9.54 -4.15
N ASP A 131 8.13 9.21 -3.31
CA ASP A 131 8.34 8.47 -2.07
C ASP A 131 7.94 7.01 -2.27
N ALA A 132 8.89 6.10 -2.05
CA ALA A 132 8.59 4.67 -1.96
C ALA A 132 8.26 4.34 -0.52
N GLY A 133 6.99 4.08 -0.20
CA GLY A 133 6.53 3.80 1.14
C GLY A 133 7.26 2.64 1.81
N HIS A 134 7.30 2.66 3.16
CA HIS A 134 8.02 1.66 3.97
C HIS A 134 9.53 1.60 3.67
N GLY A 135 10.20 0.47 3.97
CA GLY A 135 11.63 0.26 3.73
C GLY A 135 12.35 -0.27 4.98
N GLY A 136 13.51 -0.91 4.79
CA GLY A 136 14.34 -1.45 5.86
C GLY A 136 13.58 -2.36 6.80
N SER A 137 13.52 -1.99 8.09
CA SER A 137 12.80 -2.74 9.14
C SER A 137 11.27 -2.67 9.01
N ASP A 138 10.72 -1.67 8.31
CA ASP A 138 9.29 -1.56 8.06
C ASP A 138 8.94 -2.27 6.75
N SER A 139 8.37 -3.45 6.87
CA SER A 139 7.97 -4.27 5.71
C SER A 139 6.71 -3.76 5.01
N GLY A 140 5.87 -2.96 5.69
CA GLY A 140 4.47 -2.81 5.32
C GLY A 140 3.73 -4.15 5.40
N ALA A 141 2.66 -4.27 4.65
CA ALA A 141 1.84 -5.48 4.56
C ALA A 141 2.59 -6.65 3.86
N LEU A 142 2.03 -7.85 4.02
CA LEU A 142 2.55 -9.08 3.39
C LEU A 142 1.55 -9.60 2.35
N SER A 143 2.08 -10.08 1.23
CA SER A 143 1.32 -10.79 0.21
C SER A 143 1.19 -12.29 0.54
N PRO A 144 0.31 -13.04 -0.13
CA PRO A 144 0.16 -14.48 0.11
C PRO A 144 1.45 -15.28 -0.01
N ARG A 145 2.32 -14.97 -0.98
CA ARG A 145 3.62 -15.63 -1.14
C ARG A 145 4.74 -15.04 -0.28
N GLY A 146 4.42 -14.14 0.65
CA GLY A 146 5.35 -13.57 1.61
C GLY A 146 6.19 -12.40 1.08
N MET A 147 5.86 -11.83 -0.09
CA MET A 147 6.48 -10.59 -0.55
C MET A 147 6.00 -9.42 0.31
N LYS A 148 6.87 -8.46 0.53
CA LYS A 148 6.62 -7.31 1.40
C LYS A 148 6.12 -6.12 0.59
N GLU A 149 5.24 -5.32 1.16
CA GLU A 149 4.73 -4.10 0.54
C GLU A 149 5.86 -3.15 0.11
N LYS A 150 6.90 -2.99 0.96
CA LYS A 150 8.07 -2.16 0.64
C LYS A 150 8.74 -2.54 -0.68
N ASP A 151 8.69 -3.82 -1.08
CA ASP A 151 9.32 -4.33 -2.31
C ASP A 151 8.47 -3.97 -3.54
N PHE A 152 7.14 -4.03 -3.42
CA PHE A 152 6.24 -3.55 -4.46
C PHE A 152 6.33 -2.03 -4.60
N ASN A 153 6.38 -1.31 -3.48
CA ASN A 153 6.45 0.15 -3.46
C ASN A 153 7.70 0.69 -4.15
N ILE A 154 8.88 0.11 -3.88
CA ILE A 154 10.12 0.56 -4.54
C ILE A 154 10.12 0.26 -6.05
N LEU A 155 9.56 -0.88 -6.47
CA LEU A 155 9.44 -1.22 -7.88
C LEU A 155 8.50 -0.27 -8.62
N GLN A 156 7.34 0.04 -8.04
CA GLN A 156 6.38 0.99 -8.61
C GLN A 156 6.95 2.42 -8.61
N ALA A 157 7.62 2.84 -7.52
CA ALA A 157 8.23 4.18 -7.43
C ALA A 157 9.35 4.37 -8.46
N LYS A 158 10.19 3.37 -8.71
CA LYS A 158 11.22 3.41 -9.77
C LYS A 158 10.61 3.47 -11.17
N SER A 159 9.52 2.74 -11.41
CA SER A 159 8.78 2.83 -12.67
C SER A 159 8.20 4.25 -12.86
N LEU A 160 7.66 4.85 -11.79
CA LEU A 160 7.13 6.22 -11.82
C LEU A 160 8.24 7.24 -12.03
N GLU A 161 9.39 7.11 -11.36
CA GLU A 161 10.56 7.95 -11.59
C GLU A 161 10.95 7.95 -13.06
N ALA A 162 11.05 6.77 -13.68
CA ALA A 162 11.40 6.65 -15.09
C ALA A 162 10.34 7.29 -16.00
N ALA A 163 9.05 7.11 -15.71
CA ALA A 163 7.97 7.70 -16.49
C ALA A 163 7.95 9.24 -16.40
N LEU A 164 8.15 9.79 -15.20
CA LEU A 164 8.26 11.23 -14.98
C LEU A 164 9.45 11.84 -15.70
N LYS A 165 10.63 11.19 -15.64
CA LYS A 165 11.82 11.65 -16.37
C LYS A 165 11.60 11.63 -17.87
N ARG A 166 10.95 10.60 -18.43
CA ARG A 166 10.56 10.58 -19.85
C ARG A 166 9.60 11.71 -20.25
N ALA A 167 8.73 12.12 -19.32
CA ALA A 167 7.84 13.27 -19.50
C ALA A 167 8.54 14.62 -19.26
N GLY A 168 9.84 14.62 -18.94
CA GLY A 168 10.68 15.80 -18.81
C GLY A 168 10.78 16.39 -17.40
N PHE A 169 10.15 15.78 -16.38
CA PHE A 169 10.19 16.28 -15.00
C PHE A 169 11.55 16.08 -14.34
N SER A 170 11.90 17.01 -13.40
CA SER A 170 13.02 16.83 -12.49
C SER A 170 12.58 15.97 -11.30
N VAL A 171 13.21 14.80 -11.10
CA VAL A 171 12.72 13.80 -10.13
C VAL A 171 13.77 13.46 -9.10
N THR A 172 13.36 13.42 -7.83
CA THR A 172 14.13 12.94 -6.68
C THR A 172 13.33 11.86 -5.95
N MET A 173 13.99 10.76 -5.56
CA MET A 173 13.36 9.70 -4.75
C MET A 173 13.73 9.82 -3.28
N THR A 174 12.80 9.48 -2.36
CA THR A 174 13.10 9.42 -0.91
C THR A 174 14.06 8.29 -0.58
N ARG A 175 13.95 7.17 -1.27
CA ARG A 175 14.87 6.02 -1.23
C ARG A 175 14.97 5.35 -2.59
N THR A 176 16.13 4.79 -2.88
CA THR A 176 16.42 4.05 -4.13
C THR A 176 16.75 2.58 -3.89
N ASP A 177 16.84 2.20 -2.62
CA ASP A 177 17.15 0.86 -2.13
C ASP A 177 16.24 0.48 -0.95
N ASP A 178 16.62 -0.50 -0.14
CA ASP A 178 15.86 -0.92 1.06
C ASP A 178 16.14 -0.04 2.29
N ALA A 179 16.59 1.20 2.13
CA ALA A 179 16.71 2.14 3.24
C ALA A 179 15.35 2.45 3.88
N PHE A 180 15.37 2.82 5.16
CA PHE A 180 14.21 3.28 5.92
C PHE A 180 14.32 4.77 6.27
N PRO A 181 13.96 5.69 5.38
CA PRO A 181 13.78 7.09 5.78
C PRO A 181 12.68 7.19 6.83
N ALA A 182 12.95 7.86 7.95
CA ALA A 182 11.96 8.03 9.00
C ALA A 182 10.69 8.71 8.45
N LEU A 183 9.54 8.37 9.03
CA LEU A 183 8.22 8.75 8.50
C LEU A 183 8.10 10.26 8.21
N TYR A 184 8.53 11.10 9.15
CA TYR A 184 8.47 12.56 9.00
C TYR A 184 9.63 13.16 8.20
N ASP A 185 10.72 12.44 8.00
CA ASP A 185 11.85 12.94 7.20
C ASP A 185 11.52 12.96 5.69
N ARG A 186 10.60 12.11 5.27
CA ARG A 186 10.13 12.06 3.86
C ARG A 186 9.52 13.40 3.42
N PRO A 187 8.45 13.92 4.05
CA PRO A 187 7.87 15.21 3.69
C PRO A 187 8.78 16.41 4.08
N ARG A 188 9.59 16.31 5.16
CA ARG A 188 10.60 17.34 5.49
C ARG A 188 11.61 17.50 4.37
N ARG A 189 12.05 16.41 3.76
CA ARG A 189 12.98 16.45 2.65
C ARG A 189 12.38 17.16 1.45
N ALA A 190 11.10 16.95 1.14
CA ALA A 190 10.42 17.66 0.06
C ALA A 190 10.44 19.18 0.27
N VAL A 191 10.22 19.64 1.51
CA VAL A 191 10.31 21.07 1.86
C VAL A 191 11.75 21.58 1.74
N ARG A 192 12.71 20.92 2.39
CA ARG A 192 14.12 21.31 2.40
C ARG A 192 14.71 21.42 1.00
N GLU A 193 14.35 20.48 0.13
CA GLU A 193 14.82 20.43 -1.25
C GLU A 193 13.93 21.23 -2.21
N LYS A 194 12.94 21.98 -1.69
CA LYS A 194 12.05 22.86 -2.46
C LYS A 194 11.37 22.14 -3.62
N MET A 195 10.74 20.99 -3.33
CA MET A 195 9.96 20.25 -4.32
C MET A 195 8.63 20.93 -4.59
N ASP A 196 8.15 20.82 -5.83
CA ASP A 196 6.84 21.34 -6.24
C ASP A 196 5.71 20.33 -5.99
N LEU A 197 6.02 19.02 -6.02
CA LEU A 197 5.09 17.92 -5.80
C LEU A 197 5.73 16.83 -4.95
N PHE A 198 4.91 16.15 -4.14
CA PHE A 198 5.29 14.94 -3.40
C PHE A 198 4.27 13.84 -3.65
N ILE A 199 4.73 12.71 -4.20
CA ILE A 199 3.91 11.54 -4.52
C ILE A 199 4.43 10.33 -3.76
N SER A 200 3.67 9.85 -2.77
CA SER A 200 3.99 8.61 -2.05
C SER A 200 3.30 7.42 -2.71
N ILE A 201 4.03 6.34 -2.89
CA ILE A 201 3.56 5.11 -3.53
C ILE A 201 3.45 4.00 -2.50
N HIS A 202 2.25 3.43 -2.40
CA HIS A 202 1.88 2.36 -1.51
C HIS A 202 1.05 1.29 -2.21
N HIS A 203 0.95 0.14 -1.56
CA HIS A 203 0.01 -0.92 -1.89
C HIS A 203 -0.79 -1.28 -0.64
N ASN A 204 -2.10 -1.32 -0.80
CA ASN A 204 -3.02 -1.50 0.29
C ASN A 204 -3.08 -2.95 0.79
N ALA A 205 -3.64 -3.11 1.98
CA ALA A 205 -3.99 -4.40 2.56
C ALA A 205 -5.16 -4.25 3.53
N THR A 206 -5.98 -5.28 3.61
CA THR A 206 -7.06 -5.34 4.61
C THR A 206 -6.47 -5.64 5.98
N GLY A 207 -6.98 -4.97 7.02
CA GLY A 207 -6.69 -5.33 8.40
C GLY A 207 -7.36 -6.65 8.82
N ALA A 208 -6.89 -7.23 9.91
CA ALA A 208 -7.49 -8.44 10.50
C ALA A 208 -9.01 -8.26 10.71
N GLY A 209 -9.81 -9.27 10.40
CA GLY A 209 -11.27 -9.23 10.47
C GLY A 209 -11.98 -8.76 9.20
N GLY A 210 -11.31 -8.02 8.31
CA GLY A 210 -11.85 -7.66 7.01
C GLY A 210 -11.75 -8.79 5.99
N ASN A 211 -12.57 -8.72 4.93
CA ASN A 211 -12.45 -9.60 3.78
C ASN A 211 -11.68 -8.86 2.66
N PRO A 212 -10.47 -9.30 2.30
CA PRO A 212 -9.67 -8.60 1.28
C PRO A 212 -10.37 -8.49 -0.08
N ARG A 213 -11.16 -9.48 -0.48
CA ARG A 213 -11.89 -9.45 -1.77
C ARG A 213 -12.97 -8.36 -1.80
N GLU A 214 -13.69 -8.17 -0.69
CA GLU A 214 -14.72 -7.14 -0.56
C GLU A 214 -14.09 -5.74 -0.40
N ALA A 215 -12.94 -5.68 0.27
CA ALA A 215 -12.25 -4.42 0.53
C ALA A 215 -11.48 -3.89 -0.68
N ARG A 216 -11.09 -4.73 -1.65
CA ARG A 216 -10.20 -4.39 -2.76
C ARG A 216 -10.64 -3.13 -3.51
N HIS A 217 -9.76 -2.12 -3.55
CA HIS A 217 -9.94 -0.89 -4.30
C HIS A 217 -8.60 -0.21 -4.58
N SER A 218 -8.57 0.74 -5.51
CA SER A 218 -7.52 1.74 -5.60
C SER A 218 -8.04 3.08 -5.04
N VAL A 219 -7.14 3.86 -4.45
CA VAL A 219 -7.49 5.16 -3.83
C VAL A 219 -6.26 6.05 -3.80
N THR A 220 -6.46 7.37 -3.95
CA THR A 220 -5.39 8.34 -3.71
C THR A 220 -5.79 9.24 -2.54
N TYR A 221 -4.94 9.27 -1.51
CA TYR A 221 -5.15 10.05 -0.30
C TYR A 221 -4.40 11.37 -0.33
N ALA A 222 -5.01 12.39 0.31
CA ALA A 222 -4.36 13.64 0.65
C ALA A 222 -4.80 14.11 2.03
N SER A 223 -4.05 15.00 2.67
CA SER A 223 -4.37 15.49 4.01
C SER A 223 -4.89 16.94 4.02
N ASN A 224 -4.88 17.63 2.88
CA ASN A 224 -5.33 19.00 2.72
C ASN A 224 -5.82 19.26 1.30
N ASP A 225 -6.45 20.41 1.05
CA ASP A 225 -7.07 20.76 -0.23
C ASP A 225 -6.07 20.84 -1.39
N LYS A 226 -4.82 21.30 -1.13
CA LYS A 226 -3.77 21.36 -2.16
C LYS A 226 -3.43 19.98 -2.69
N GLY A 227 -3.20 19.04 -1.78
CA GLY A 227 -2.96 17.65 -2.14
C GLY A 227 -4.20 16.96 -2.72
N LEU A 228 -5.41 17.33 -2.26
CA LEU A 228 -6.64 16.69 -2.72
C LEU A 228 -6.96 17.00 -4.19
N SER A 229 -6.68 18.21 -4.68
CA SER A 229 -6.84 18.54 -6.11
C SER A 229 -5.91 17.68 -6.97
N LEU A 230 -4.63 17.54 -6.57
CA LEU A 230 -3.66 16.66 -7.22
C LEU A 230 -4.10 15.19 -7.15
N ALA A 231 -4.54 14.73 -5.98
CA ALA A 231 -5.01 13.36 -5.78
C ALA A 231 -6.20 13.01 -6.68
N ARG A 232 -7.15 13.94 -6.87
CA ARG A 232 -8.30 13.76 -7.78
C ARG A 232 -7.86 13.59 -9.23
N ALA A 233 -6.93 14.43 -9.68
CA ALA A 233 -6.41 14.34 -11.04
C ALA A 233 -5.68 13.01 -11.28
N ILE A 234 -4.82 12.59 -10.36
CA ILE A 234 -4.11 11.32 -10.44
C ILE A 234 -5.07 10.13 -10.39
N GLN A 235 -6.03 10.12 -9.45
CA GLN A 235 -6.93 8.99 -9.26
C GLN A 235 -7.82 8.72 -10.47
N ARG A 236 -8.27 9.74 -11.20
CA ARG A 236 -9.03 9.58 -12.46
C ARG A 236 -8.31 8.68 -13.48
N HIS A 237 -7.00 8.79 -13.56
CA HIS A 237 -6.19 7.99 -14.49
C HIS A 237 -5.77 6.65 -13.90
N VAL A 238 -5.38 6.62 -12.62
CA VAL A 238 -5.00 5.39 -11.92
C VAL A 238 -6.14 4.38 -11.91
N ALA A 239 -7.36 4.80 -11.60
CA ALA A 239 -8.53 3.93 -11.61
C ALA A 239 -8.70 3.15 -12.92
N ARG A 240 -8.56 3.84 -14.07
CA ARG A 240 -8.60 3.21 -15.40
C ARG A 240 -7.42 2.28 -15.66
N ALA A 241 -6.24 2.64 -15.12
CA ALA A 241 -5.02 1.83 -15.32
C ALA A 241 -5.06 0.51 -14.56
N VAL A 242 -5.82 0.44 -13.46
CA VAL A 242 -5.88 -0.73 -12.58
C VAL A 242 -7.16 -1.56 -12.74
N GLU A 243 -8.03 -1.23 -13.69
CA GLU A 243 -9.25 -2.03 -13.95
C GLU A 243 -8.93 -3.53 -14.02
N PRO A 244 -9.79 -4.40 -13.44
CA PRO A 244 -11.12 -4.15 -12.87
C PRO A 244 -11.13 -3.85 -11.35
N VAL A 245 -10.06 -3.30 -10.78
CA VAL A 245 -10.02 -2.91 -9.38
C VAL A 245 -11.00 -1.75 -9.14
N ARG A 246 -11.83 -1.84 -8.11
CA ARG A 246 -12.80 -0.80 -7.77
C ARG A 246 -12.11 0.54 -7.51
N ASP A 247 -12.63 1.62 -8.08
CA ASP A 247 -12.20 2.98 -7.79
C ASP A 247 -12.88 3.48 -6.49
N ALA A 248 -12.09 3.82 -5.49
CA ALA A 248 -12.57 4.48 -4.27
C ALA A 248 -12.41 6.01 -4.33
N GLY A 249 -11.94 6.56 -5.45
CA GLY A 249 -11.78 7.99 -5.64
C GLY A 249 -10.57 8.58 -4.91
N ALA A 250 -10.52 9.90 -4.87
CA ALA A 250 -9.57 10.63 -4.04
C ALA A 250 -10.21 10.97 -2.70
N GLN A 251 -9.51 10.71 -1.59
CA GLN A 251 -10.06 10.85 -0.24
C GLN A 251 -9.16 11.68 0.66
N THR A 252 -9.77 12.35 1.64
CA THR A 252 -9.02 13.04 2.68
C THR A 252 -8.72 12.10 3.83
N MET A 253 -7.43 11.97 4.15
CA MET A 253 -6.96 11.19 5.29
C MET A 253 -5.74 11.86 5.93
N SER A 254 -5.67 11.90 7.25
CA SER A 254 -4.56 12.51 7.99
C SER A 254 -3.34 11.59 8.01
N LEU A 255 -2.67 11.45 6.86
CA LEU A 255 -1.45 10.67 6.69
C LEU A 255 -0.22 11.56 6.90
N ALA A 256 0.77 11.08 7.68
CA ALA A 256 1.96 11.86 8.05
C ALA A 256 2.69 12.45 6.84
N VAL A 257 2.86 11.66 5.79
CA VAL A 257 3.58 12.08 4.56
C VAL A 257 2.78 13.08 3.71
N CYS A 258 1.45 13.12 3.86
CA CYS A 258 0.58 14.04 3.11
C CYS A 258 0.21 15.32 3.89
N ARG A 259 0.58 15.43 5.18
CA ARG A 259 0.25 16.60 6.02
C ARG A 259 1.05 17.86 5.69
N ASN A 260 1.87 17.81 4.64
CA ASN A 260 2.73 18.90 4.23
C ASN A 260 1.90 20.11 3.74
N PRO A 261 1.92 21.27 4.44
CA PRO A 261 1.18 22.45 4.00
C PRO A 261 1.91 23.24 2.90
N ALA A 262 3.22 22.95 2.70
CA ALA A 262 4.09 23.68 1.80
C ALA A 262 4.16 23.09 0.39
N VAL A 263 3.97 21.77 0.27
CA VAL A 263 4.11 21.05 -0.99
C VAL A 263 2.84 20.23 -1.22
N PRO A 264 2.14 20.39 -2.37
CA PRO A 264 1.05 19.50 -2.76
C PRO A 264 1.48 18.05 -2.67
N SER A 265 0.83 17.28 -1.80
CA SER A 265 1.27 15.94 -1.43
C SER A 265 0.11 14.96 -1.47
N CYS A 266 0.31 13.80 -2.11
CA CYS A 266 -0.65 12.70 -2.10
C CYS A 266 0.02 11.35 -1.92
N LEU A 267 -0.77 10.34 -1.55
CA LEU A 267 -0.37 8.96 -1.39
C LEU A 267 -1.30 8.08 -2.23
N VAL A 268 -0.72 7.33 -3.16
CA VAL A 268 -1.43 6.44 -4.07
C VAL A 268 -1.38 5.02 -3.54
N GLU A 269 -2.54 4.45 -3.20
CA GLU A 269 -2.74 3.04 -2.91
C GLU A 269 -3.16 2.33 -4.20
N VAL A 270 -2.22 1.65 -4.83
CA VAL A 270 -2.41 1.13 -6.18
C VAL A 270 -3.39 -0.04 -6.22
N ASP A 271 -3.23 -1.01 -5.32
CA ASP A 271 -4.04 -2.23 -5.24
C ASP A 271 -3.77 -2.95 -3.90
N PHE A 272 -4.56 -3.98 -3.59
CA PHE A 272 -4.43 -4.78 -2.37
C PHE A 272 -3.50 -5.96 -2.58
N ILE A 273 -2.31 -5.94 -1.96
CA ILE A 273 -1.33 -7.03 -2.13
C ILE A 273 -1.62 -8.28 -1.30
N ASN A 274 -2.50 -8.20 -0.30
CA ASN A 274 -2.92 -9.38 0.48
C ASN A 274 -4.01 -10.23 -0.21
N LEU A 275 -4.11 -10.08 -1.53
CA LEU A 275 -4.92 -10.88 -2.44
C LEU A 275 -4.02 -11.60 -3.45
N PRO A 276 -4.28 -12.87 -3.83
CA PRO A 276 -3.52 -13.54 -4.89
C PRO A 276 -3.47 -12.77 -6.20
N GLU A 277 -4.62 -12.21 -6.62
CA GLU A 277 -4.76 -11.42 -7.84
C GLU A 277 -4.04 -10.06 -7.73
N GLY A 278 -4.08 -9.44 -6.56
CA GLY A 278 -3.41 -8.16 -6.31
C GLY A 278 -1.90 -8.30 -6.23
N GLU A 279 -1.41 -9.36 -5.59
CA GLU A 279 0.01 -9.71 -5.56
C GLU A 279 0.55 -9.91 -6.98
N GLU A 280 -0.14 -10.72 -7.79
CA GLU A 280 0.28 -10.98 -9.17
C GLU A 280 0.27 -9.71 -10.00
N ALA A 281 -0.81 -8.93 -9.92
CA ALA A 281 -0.94 -7.68 -10.65
C ALA A 281 0.12 -6.64 -10.25
N SER A 282 0.46 -6.53 -8.95
CA SER A 282 1.50 -5.62 -8.46
C SER A 282 2.92 -6.07 -8.83
N ALA A 283 3.11 -7.37 -9.04
CA ALA A 283 4.37 -7.93 -9.53
C ALA A 283 4.57 -7.74 -11.05
N ASP A 284 3.51 -7.49 -11.82
CA ASP A 284 3.57 -7.34 -13.28
C ASP A 284 4.25 -6.02 -13.69
N PRO A 285 5.40 -6.04 -14.41
CA PRO A 285 6.08 -4.84 -14.86
C PRO A 285 5.25 -4.04 -15.88
N VAL A 286 4.42 -4.68 -16.71
CA VAL A 286 3.57 -4.00 -17.69
C VAL A 286 2.50 -3.18 -16.98
N ARG A 287 1.86 -3.76 -15.96
CA ARG A 287 0.89 -3.02 -15.14
C ARG A 287 1.54 -1.87 -14.37
N ARG A 288 2.74 -2.07 -13.82
CA ARG A 288 3.48 -0.99 -13.14
C ARG A 288 3.74 0.19 -14.07
N GLU A 289 4.15 -0.07 -15.31
CA GLU A 289 4.36 0.99 -16.31
C GLU A 289 3.05 1.71 -16.66
N LYS A 290 1.96 0.97 -16.81
CA LYS A 290 0.63 1.53 -17.06
C LYS A 290 0.18 2.45 -15.93
N VAL A 291 0.36 2.03 -14.67
CA VAL A 291 0.06 2.85 -13.48
C VAL A 291 0.96 4.09 -13.42
N SER A 292 2.25 3.95 -13.70
CA SER A 292 3.20 5.06 -13.72
C SER A 292 2.81 6.10 -14.76
N SER A 293 2.47 5.67 -15.97
CA SER A 293 1.99 6.55 -17.04
C SER A 293 0.68 7.26 -16.67
N ALA A 294 -0.23 6.55 -15.98
CA ALA A 294 -1.49 7.12 -15.49
C ALA A 294 -1.24 8.22 -14.44
N ILE A 295 -0.30 8.02 -13.51
CA ILE A 295 0.08 9.06 -12.53
C ILE A 295 0.65 10.28 -13.25
N VAL A 296 1.53 10.10 -14.23
CA VAL A 296 2.08 11.20 -15.04
C VAL A 296 0.98 11.98 -15.74
N MET A 297 0.03 11.29 -16.39
CA MET A 297 -1.11 11.95 -17.05
C MET A 297 -1.95 12.75 -16.05
N GLY A 298 -2.20 12.21 -14.87
CA GLY A 298 -2.92 12.94 -13.82
C GLY A 298 -2.17 14.19 -13.34
N ILE A 299 -0.85 14.13 -13.23
CA ILE A 299 -0.02 15.32 -12.90
C ILE A 299 -0.12 16.36 -14.00
N LEU A 300 0.00 15.96 -15.28
CA LEU A 300 -0.11 16.88 -16.43
C LEU A 300 -1.48 17.55 -16.50
N ASP A 301 -2.55 16.78 -16.31
CA ASP A 301 -3.91 17.33 -16.24
C ASP A 301 -4.03 18.35 -15.09
N TRP A 302 -3.55 18.02 -13.92
CA TRP A 302 -3.57 18.91 -12.76
C TRP A 302 -2.80 20.21 -13.02
N LEU A 303 -1.65 20.14 -13.69
CA LEU A 303 -0.87 21.31 -14.06
C LEU A 303 -1.57 22.19 -15.08
N ALA A 304 -2.42 21.63 -15.93
CA ALA A 304 -3.17 22.35 -16.95
C ALA A 304 -4.45 23.05 -16.40
N GLU A 305 -5.04 22.52 -15.34
CA GLU A 305 -6.17 23.13 -14.60
C GLU A 305 -5.77 24.46 -13.91
#